data_c4c71ebe92e64ab5468c731a9a60c9f0
#
_entry.id   c4c71ebe92e64ab5468c731a9a60c9f0
#
_cell.length_a   1.000
_cell.length_b   1.000
_cell.length_c   1.000
_cell.angle_alpha   90.00
_cell.angle_beta   90.00
_cell.angle_gamma   90.00
#
_symmetry.space_group_name_H-M   'P 1'
#
loop_
_entity.id
_entity.type
_entity.pdbx_description
1 polymer ?
#
loop_
_entity_poly.entity_id
_entity_poly.type
_entity_poly.pdbx_seq_one_letter_code
_entity_poly.pdbx_strand_id
1 'polypeptide(L)'
;MNTKINDYITWVGKTDWELKKFHGDEFTTKKGSSYNSYLIQDEKTVLIDTVWLPYDREFVKNLKKEIDLDKIDYIIIQHGEVDHSGALMELMREIPNTPIYCTANGIKSLKGQYHMDWNFVPVKTGDKLNIGENTLTFIEAPMLHWPDTMFTYMDNEQILFSNDGFGQHLASEHLYADEVDNADLFNQALTYYANILAPFGFMVKNKINEILNMNLPIKMICPSHGLIWRENPTQIVEKYLEWA
;
A
#
# COMPACT_ATOMS: atom_id res chain seq x y z
N MET A 1 12.16 -3.51 -11.49
CA MET A 1 11.69 -3.19 -12.87
C MET A 1 10.23 -2.82 -12.72
N ASN A 2 9.81 -1.67 -13.25
CA ASN A 2 8.42 -1.24 -13.12
C ASN A 2 7.53 -2.12 -13.98
N THR A 3 6.34 -2.49 -13.50
CA THR A 3 5.47 -3.46 -14.17
C THR A 3 4.07 -2.90 -14.33
N LYS A 4 3.58 -2.86 -15.56
CA LYS A 4 2.21 -2.41 -15.87
C LYS A 4 1.19 -3.44 -15.37
N ILE A 5 0.23 -2.99 -14.56
CA ILE A 5 -0.86 -3.81 -14.03
C ILE A 5 -2.04 -3.79 -15.00
N ASN A 6 -2.45 -2.58 -15.41
CA ASN A 6 -3.49 -2.33 -16.42
C ASN A 6 -3.21 -1.03 -17.16
N ASP A 7 -4.19 -0.46 -17.87
CA ASP A 7 -3.97 0.75 -18.67
C ASP A 7 -3.70 2.00 -17.83
N TYR A 8 -4.15 2.03 -16.58
CA TYR A 8 -3.99 3.17 -15.68
C TYR A 8 -2.85 2.98 -14.67
N ILE A 9 -2.53 1.74 -14.27
CA ILE A 9 -1.72 1.46 -13.09
C ILE A 9 -0.40 0.78 -13.45
N THR A 10 0.69 1.35 -12.96
CA THR A 10 2.03 0.77 -13.01
C THR A 10 2.52 0.53 -11.58
N TRP A 11 2.96 -0.70 -11.27
CA TRP A 11 3.70 -1.00 -10.06
C TRP A 11 5.10 -0.41 -10.19
N VAL A 12 5.48 0.43 -9.23
CA VAL A 12 6.77 1.15 -9.22
C VAL A 12 7.57 0.87 -7.94
N GLY A 13 7.20 -0.15 -7.20
CA GLY A 13 7.78 -0.52 -5.92
C GLY A 13 9.17 -1.15 -5.99
N LYS A 14 9.56 -1.82 -4.91
CA LYS A 14 10.84 -2.49 -4.75
C LYS A 14 10.65 -3.91 -4.21
N THR A 15 11.24 -4.92 -4.87
CA THR A 15 11.39 -6.26 -4.31
C THR A 15 12.69 -6.33 -3.52
N ASP A 16 12.62 -6.80 -2.28
CA ASP A 16 13.75 -6.91 -1.34
C ASP A 16 14.02 -8.37 -1.00
N TRP A 17 14.96 -8.99 -1.72
CA TRP A 17 15.42 -10.36 -1.52
C TRP A 17 16.30 -10.53 -0.28
N GLU A 18 16.88 -9.44 0.20
CA GLU A 18 17.89 -9.46 1.26
C GLU A 18 17.28 -9.22 2.64
N LEU A 19 16.00 -8.85 2.73
CA LEU A 19 15.34 -8.63 4.01
C LEU A 19 15.29 -9.93 4.79
N LYS A 20 15.93 -9.95 5.97
CA LYS A 20 15.96 -11.11 6.87
C LYS A 20 15.14 -10.91 8.15
N LYS A 21 14.94 -9.67 8.53
CA LYS A 21 14.23 -9.27 9.73
C LYS A 21 13.43 -8.01 9.46
N PHE A 22 12.26 -7.91 10.06
CA PHE A 22 11.37 -6.78 9.92
C PHE A 22 10.84 -6.37 11.30
N HIS A 23 10.59 -5.07 11.51
CA HIS A 23 10.25 -4.50 12.82
C HIS A 23 11.29 -4.84 13.90
N GLY A 24 12.58 -4.66 13.59
CA GLY A 24 13.70 -5.01 14.45
C GLY A 24 14.13 -6.48 14.30
N ASP A 25 14.64 -7.05 15.40
CA ASP A 25 15.17 -8.41 15.40
C ASP A 25 14.11 -9.49 15.73
N GLU A 26 12.89 -9.08 16.00
CA GLU A 26 11.84 -9.96 16.55
C GLU A 26 11.19 -10.84 15.50
N PHE A 27 10.93 -10.30 14.30
CA PHE A 27 10.27 -11.03 13.23
C PHE A 27 11.24 -11.36 12.09
N THR A 28 11.31 -12.64 11.75
CA THR A 28 12.14 -13.10 10.62
C THR A 28 11.34 -13.16 9.34
N THR A 29 11.92 -12.62 8.26
CA THR A 29 11.37 -12.71 6.90
C THR A 29 12.21 -13.70 6.11
N LYS A 30 11.83 -14.97 6.12
CA LYS A 30 12.62 -16.06 5.50
C LYS A 30 12.73 -15.93 3.99
N LYS A 31 11.76 -15.25 3.36
CA LYS A 31 11.63 -15.15 1.90
C LYS A 31 11.69 -13.71 1.38
N GLY A 32 12.32 -12.81 2.14
CA GLY A 32 12.36 -11.40 1.76
C GLY A 32 10.99 -10.72 1.82
N SER A 33 10.85 -9.62 1.10
CA SER A 33 9.60 -8.85 1.02
C SER A 33 9.54 -8.04 -0.28
N SER A 34 8.49 -7.24 -0.43
CA SER A 34 8.45 -6.11 -1.34
C SER A 34 7.89 -4.88 -0.63
N TYR A 35 8.18 -3.71 -1.16
CA TYR A 35 7.56 -2.43 -0.78
C TYR A 35 6.81 -1.96 -2.02
N ASN A 36 5.51 -2.17 -2.03
CA ASN A 36 4.69 -1.91 -3.20
C ASN A 36 4.27 -0.44 -3.23
N SER A 37 4.53 0.21 -4.34
CA SER A 37 4.07 1.55 -4.65
C SER A 37 3.40 1.51 -6.03
N TYR A 38 2.35 2.29 -6.20
CA TYR A 38 1.52 2.26 -7.39
C TYR A 38 1.40 3.65 -8.01
N LEU A 39 1.79 3.78 -9.27
CA LEU A 39 1.60 4.98 -10.07
C LEU A 39 0.32 4.83 -10.88
N ILE A 40 -0.67 5.68 -10.62
CA ILE A 40 -1.94 5.74 -11.36
C ILE A 40 -1.88 6.92 -12.31
N GLN A 41 -2.08 6.67 -13.59
CA GLN A 41 -2.08 7.67 -14.65
C GLN A 41 -3.45 7.69 -15.33
N ASP A 42 -4.28 8.66 -14.93
CA ASP A 42 -5.57 9.00 -15.53
C ASP A 42 -5.49 10.46 -16.00
N GLU A 43 -6.55 11.26 -16.02
CA GLU A 43 -6.46 12.72 -16.26
C GLU A 43 -5.57 13.40 -15.21
N LYS A 44 -5.57 12.85 -13.99
CA LYS A 44 -4.63 13.19 -12.90
C LYS A 44 -3.73 12.01 -12.59
N THR A 45 -2.47 12.31 -12.30
CA THR A 45 -1.50 11.31 -11.90
C THR A 45 -1.38 11.24 -10.38
N VAL A 46 -1.51 10.03 -9.84
CA VAL A 46 -1.45 9.75 -8.40
C VAL A 46 -0.38 8.72 -8.10
N LEU A 47 0.43 8.98 -7.09
CA LEU A 47 1.36 8.00 -6.52
C LEU A 47 0.79 7.51 -5.18
N ILE A 48 0.56 6.20 -5.05
CA ILE A 48 0.14 5.56 -3.79
C ILE A 48 1.36 4.92 -3.12
N ASP A 49 1.65 5.35 -1.91
CA ASP A 49 2.78 4.96 -1.07
C ASP A 49 4.15 5.13 -1.76
N THR A 50 5.22 4.92 -1.04
CA THR A 50 6.58 4.88 -1.54
C THR A 50 7.24 3.56 -1.11
N VAL A 51 8.55 3.55 -0.88
CA VAL A 51 9.30 2.36 -0.46
C VAL A 51 10.11 2.64 0.81
N TRP A 52 10.68 1.60 1.39
CA TRP A 52 11.53 1.68 2.58
C TRP A 52 12.73 2.61 2.36
N LEU A 53 13.05 3.37 3.41
CA LEU A 53 14.08 4.42 3.41
C LEU A 53 15.42 4.04 2.74
N PRO A 54 16.02 2.85 2.93
CA PRO A 54 17.26 2.50 2.25
C PRO A 54 17.20 2.51 0.72
N TYR A 55 16.00 2.48 0.16
CA TYR A 55 15.76 2.47 -1.29
C TYR A 55 15.25 3.79 -1.85
N ASP A 56 15.24 4.87 -1.06
CA ASP A 56 14.65 6.18 -1.40
C ASP A 56 15.16 6.75 -2.73
N ARG A 57 16.48 6.83 -2.90
CA ARG A 57 17.13 7.35 -4.12
C ARG A 57 16.94 6.44 -5.33
N GLU A 58 16.99 5.12 -5.11
CA GLU A 58 16.73 4.15 -6.17
C GLU A 58 15.29 4.30 -6.67
N PHE A 59 14.33 4.42 -5.75
CA PHE A 59 12.92 4.61 -6.04
C PHE A 59 12.67 5.87 -6.87
N VAL A 60 13.13 7.04 -6.41
CA VAL A 60 12.96 8.30 -7.13
C VAL A 60 13.64 8.26 -8.50
N LYS A 61 14.85 7.68 -8.61
CA LYS A 61 15.54 7.48 -9.89
C LYS A 61 14.74 6.58 -10.86
N ASN A 62 14.10 5.53 -10.35
CA ASN A 62 13.32 4.62 -11.19
C ASN A 62 11.98 5.25 -11.57
N LEU A 63 11.34 5.99 -10.67
CA LEU A 63 10.11 6.72 -10.94
C LEU A 63 10.30 7.77 -12.05
N LYS A 64 11.44 8.47 -12.08
CA LYS A 64 11.84 9.40 -13.16
C LYS A 64 11.96 8.75 -14.54
N LYS A 65 12.07 7.43 -14.64
CA LYS A 65 12.07 6.73 -15.93
C LYS A 65 10.66 6.47 -16.45
N GLU A 66 9.68 6.43 -15.56
CA GLU A 66 8.28 6.19 -15.88
C GLU A 66 7.54 7.49 -16.17
N ILE A 67 7.87 8.55 -15.43
CA ILE A 67 7.15 9.83 -15.50
C ILE A 67 8.09 10.99 -15.14
N ASP A 68 7.82 12.14 -15.75
CA ASP A 68 8.32 13.43 -15.27
C ASP A 68 7.63 13.72 -13.92
N LEU A 69 8.41 13.86 -12.85
CA LEU A 69 7.86 13.96 -11.49
C LEU A 69 6.91 15.15 -11.30
N ASP A 70 7.13 16.25 -12.04
CA ASP A 70 6.25 17.44 -12.00
C ASP A 70 4.82 17.14 -12.49
N LYS A 71 4.60 16.00 -13.15
CA LYS A 71 3.28 15.54 -13.58
C LYS A 71 2.54 14.73 -12.53
N ILE A 72 3.14 14.46 -11.37
CA ILE A 72 2.45 13.83 -10.25
C ILE A 72 1.59 14.89 -9.57
N ASP A 73 0.28 14.81 -9.79
CA ASP A 73 -0.69 15.75 -9.22
C ASP A 73 -0.87 15.53 -7.71
N TYR A 74 -0.85 14.26 -7.27
CA TYR A 74 -1.16 13.88 -5.90
C TYR A 74 -0.30 12.71 -5.42
N ILE A 75 0.05 12.74 -4.13
CA ILE A 75 0.63 11.61 -3.42
C ILE A 75 -0.39 11.14 -2.38
N ILE A 76 -0.61 9.83 -2.26
CA ILE A 76 -1.42 9.23 -1.21
C ILE A 76 -0.48 8.41 -0.34
N ILE A 77 -0.43 8.70 0.96
CA ILE A 77 0.28 7.88 1.95
C ILE A 77 -0.76 7.22 2.84
N GLN A 78 -0.92 5.91 2.64
CA GLN A 78 -1.92 5.12 3.34
C GLN A 78 -1.50 4.81 4.78
N HIS A 79 -0.18 4.82 5.04
CA HIS A 79 0.40 4.53 6.35
C HIS A 79 1.76 5.25 6.49
N GLY A 80 1.99 5.88 7.64
CA GLY A 80 3.18 6.71 7.87
C GLY A 80 4.44 5.95 8.23
N GLU A 81 4.41 4.60 8.37
CA GLU A 81 5.61 3.82 8.67
C GLU A 81 6.67 3.95 7.57
N VAL A 82 7.94 3.83 7.97
CA VAL A 82 9.09 4.19 7.10
C VAL A 82 9.25 3.30 5.87
N ASP A 83 8.65 2.13 5.86
CA ASP A 83 8.69 1.22 4.72
C ASP A 83 7.63 1.53 3.64
N HIS A 84 6.65 2.39 3.96
CA HIS A 84 5.68 2.94 3.00
C HIS A 84 5.97 4.40 2.66
N SER A 85 6.54 5.14 3.60
CA SER A 85 6.77 6.58 3.48
C SER A 85 8.24 6.96 3.29
N GLY A 86 9.18 6.00 3.35
CA GLY A 86 10.60 6.26 3.48
C GLY A 86 11.23 7.06 2.34
N ALA A 87 10.70 6.95 1.13
CA ALA A 87 11.22 7.74 0.01
C ALA A 87 10.61 9.15 -0.11
N LEU A 88 9.66 9.53 0.77
CA LEU A 88 9.03 10.87 0.73
C LEU A 88 10.06 12.00 0.84
N MET A 89 11.06 11.88 1.71
CA MET A 89 12.07 12.93 1.87
C MET A 89 12.83 13.22 0.57
N GLU A 90 13.18 12.18 -0.17
CA GLU A 90 13.89 12.34 -1.45
C GLU A 90 12.93 12.80 -2.55
N LEU A 91 11.70 12.27 -2.60
CA LEU A 91 10.68 12.65 -3.57
C LEU A 91 10.26 14.12 -3.40
N MET A 92 9.98 14.57 -2.16
CA MET A 92 9.55 15.93 -1.87
C MET A 92 10.64 17.01 -2.03
N ARG A 93 11.90 16.62 -2.20
CA ARG A 93 12.94 17.56 -2.67
C ARG A 93 12.75 17.95 -4.12
N GLU A 94 12.24 17.03 -4.93
CA GLU A 94 12.01 17.24 -6.37
C GLU A 94 10.66 17.94 -6.62
N ILE A 95 9.61 17.55 -5.90
CA ILE A 95 8.23 18.05 -6.07
C ILE A 95 7.63 18.59 -4.76
N PRO A 96 8.23 19.64 -4.15
CA PRO A 96 7.96 20.06 -2.78
C PRO A 96 6.53 20.55 -2.52
N ASN A 97 5.78 20.91 -3.55
CA ASN A 97 4.44 21.47 -3.43
C ASN A 97 3.32 20.45 -3.70
N THR A 98 3.65 19.23 -4.12
CA THR A 98 2.65 18.20 -4.42
C THR A 98 1.85 17.84 -3.17
N PRO A 99 0.50 17.88 -3.24
CA PRO A 99 -0.34 17.54 -2.10
C PRO A 99 -0.19 16.08 -1.68
N ILE A 100 -0.11 15.85 -0.36
CA ILE A 100 -0.05 14.50 0.24
C ILE A 100 -1.37 14.23 0.95
N TYR A 101 -2.15 13.30 0.42
CA TYR A 101 -3.40 12.82 1.01
C TYR A 101 -3.11 11.70 2.00
N CYS A 102 -3.53 11.87 3.24
CA CYS A 102 -3.42 10.87 4.30
C CYS A 102 -4.47 11.12 5.39
N THR A 103 -4.64 10.21 6.32
CA THR A 103 -5.55 10.44 7.45
C THR A 103 -5.04 11.55 8.37
N ALA A 104 -5.91 12.08 9.23
CA ALA A 104 -5.48 13.06 10.24
C ALA A 104 -4.40 12.50 11.19
N ASN A 105 -4.41 11.19 11.46
CA ASN A 105 -3.34 10.52 12.20
C ASN A 105 -2.10 10.34 11.33
N GLY A 106 -2.25 10.07 10.02
CA GLY A 106 -1.14 10.02 9.06
C GLY A 106 -0.34 11.31 9.02
N ILE A 107 -1.01 12.46 9.07
CA ILE A 107 -0.32 13.76 9.19
C ILE A 107 0.54 13.82 10.46
N LYS A 108 0.03 13.32 11.59
CA LYS A 108 0.79 13.31 12.86
C LYS A 108 1.99 12.38 12.78
N SER A 109 1.80 11.18 12.22
CA SER A 109 2.88 10.20 12.03
C SER A 109 3.98 10.78 11.14
N LEU A 110 3.64 11.31 9.97
CA LEU A 110 4.59 11.88 9.01
C LEU A 110 5.30 13.12 9.55
N LYS A 111 4.58 14.04 10.20
CA LYS A 111 5.20 15.20 10.86
C LYS A 111 6.11 14.79 12.01
N GLY A 112 5.72 13.81 12.80
CA GLY A 112 6.54 13.29 13.91
C GLY A 112 7.82 12.61 13.42
N GLN A 113 7.75 11.88 12.30
CA GLN A 113 8.88 11.14 11.74
C GLN A 113 9.85 12.03 10.94
N TYR A 114 9.32 12.91 10.08
CA TYR A 114 10.13 13.69 9.13
C TYR A 114 10.38 15.12 9.57
N HIS A 115 9.64 15.65 10.55
CA HIS A 115 9.70 17.05 11.01
C HIS A 115 9.50 18.06 9.87
N MET A 116 8.69 17.71 8.86
CA MET A 116 8.40 18.52 7.69
C MET A 116 6.95 18.98 7.69
N ASP A 117 6.74 20.17 7.15
CA ASP A 117 5.40 20.77 7.00
C ASP A 117 5.01 20.81 5.52
N TRP A 118 4.88 19.61 4.93
CA TRP A 118 4.46 19.43 3.53
C TRP A 118 2.97 19.81 3.34
N ASN A 119 2.54 19.89 2.10
CA ASN A 119 1.16 20.20 1.75
C ASN A 119 0.23 18.99 2.03
N PHE A 120 -0.07 18.75 3.31
CA PHE A 120 -0.93 17.65 3.74
C PHE A 120 -2.41 17.96 3.54
N VAL A 121 -3.14 17.02 2.95
CA VAL A 121 -4.59 17.04 2.77
C VAL A 121 -5.20 15.91 3.60
N PRO A 122 -5.87 16.21 4.72
CA PRO A 122 -6.49 15.18 5.55
C PRO A 122 -7.71 14.58 4.85
N VAL A 123 -7.82 13.24 4.91
CA VAL A 123 -8.96 12.48 4.40
C VAL A 123 -9.51 11.53 5.47
N LYS A 124 -10.77 11.12 5.29
CA LYS A 124 -11.49 10.18 6.14
C LYS A 124 -12.34 9.22 5.30
N THR A 125 -12.88 8.21 5.93
CA THR A 125 -13.79 7.24 5.29
C THR A 125 -14.92 7.94 4.54
N GLY A 126 -15.06 7.58 3.27
CA GLY A 126 -16.07 8.09 2.35
C GLY A 126 -15.68 9.35 1.58
N ASP A 127 -14.57 10.00 1.92
CA ASP A 127 -14.03 11.09 1.09
C ASP A 127 -13.58 10.55 -0.26
N LYS A 128 -13.72 11.37 -1.30
CA LYS A 128 -13.46 10.98 -2.68
C LYS A 128 -12.53 11.96 -3.38
N LEU A 129 -11.65 11.42 -4.20
CA LEU A 129 -10.75 12.16 -5.09
C LEU A 129 -11.02 11.71 -6.52
N ASN A 130 -11.65 12.58 -7.32
CA ASN A 130 -11.80 12.34 -8.74
C ASN A 130 -10.48 12.58 -9.45
N ILE A 131 -10.05 11.64 -10.29
CA ILE A 131 -8.77 11.68 -11.01
C ILE A 131 -8.94 11.63 -12.53
N GLY A 132 -10.18 11.66 -13.00
CA GLY A 132 -10.54 11.59 -14.42
C GLY A 132 -11.69 10.61 -14.64
N GLU A 133 -11.45 9.52 -15.36
CA GLU A 133 -12.41 8.44 -15.54
C GLU A 133 -12.66 7.68 -14.23
N ASN A 134 -11.66 7.66 -13.33
CA ASN A 134 -11.72 6.99 -12.05
C ASN A 134 -11.88 7.96 -10.88
N THR A 135 -12.46 7.44 -9.79
CA THR A 135 -12.55 8.10 -8.51
C THR A 135 -11.91 7.22 -7.44
N LEU A 136 -11.07 7.81 -6.60
CA LEU A 136 -10.47 7.16 -5.45
C LEU A 136 -11.33 7.46 -4.22
N THR A 137 -11.75 6.43 -3.50
CA THR A 137 -12.49 6.54 -2.22
C THR A 137 -11.60 6.10 -1.09
N PHE A 138 -11.45 6.93 -0.06
CA PHE A 138 -10.62 6.64 1.11
C PHE A 138 -11.43 5.90 2.18
N ILE A 139 -10.78 4.93 2.85
CA ILE A 139 -11.39 4.09 3.89
C ILE A 139 -10.38 4.00 5.03
N GLU A 140 -10.62 4.72 6.13
CA GLU A 140 -9.79 4.61 7.31
C GLU A 140 -9.83 3.19 7.89
N ALA A 141 -8.67 2.64 8.21
CA ALA A 141 -8.52 1.31 8.78
C ALA A 141 -7.63 1.35 10.05
N PRO A 142 -8.00 2.16 11.07
CA PRO A 142 -7.16 2.37 12.23
C PRO A 142 -6.85 1.04 12.95
N MET A 143 -5.60 0.90 13.37
CA MET A 143 -5.04 -0.30 14.01
C MET A 143 -4.93 -1.53 13.09
N LEU A 144 -4.88 -1.30 11.78
CA LEU A 144 -4.50 -2.32 10.80
C LEU A 144 -3.17 -1.93 10.09
N HIS A 145 -1.97 -1.82 10.73
CA HIS A 145 -1.82 -2.13 12.16
C HIS A 145 -1.56 -0.88 13.02
N TRP A 146 -1.43 0.29 12.44
CA TRP A 146 -1.23 1.56 13.15
C TRP A 146 -2.51 2.43 13.15
N PRO A 147 -2.58 3.47 14.05
CA PRO A 147 -3.75 4.35 14.12
C PRO A 147 -4.03 5.16 12.87
N ASP A 148 -3.04 5.31 11.99
CA ASP A 148 -3.08 6.15 10.78
C ASP A 148 -3.40 5.38 9.50
N THR A 149 -3.45 4.06 9.55
CA THR A 149 -3.68 3.21 8.38
C THR A 149 -5.01 3.52 7.69
N MET A 150 -4.98 3.58 6.37
CA MET A 150 -6.16 3.64 5.51
C MET A 150 -5.99 2.77 4.27
N PHE A 151 -7.10 2.48 3.61
CA PHE A 151 -7.18 1.86 2.29
C PHE A 151 -7.67 2.89 1.27
N THR A 152 -7.35 2.65 0.01
CA THR A 152 -7.83 3.45 -1.12
C THR A 152 -8.53 2.54 -2.12
N TYR A 153 -9.78 2.84 -2.47
CA TYR A 153 -10.54 2.07 -3.45
C TYR A 153 -10.70 2.86 -4.74
N MET A 154 -10.35 2.25 -5.88
CA MET A 154 -10.48 2.80 -7.23
C MET A 154 -11.72 2.19 -7.89
N ASP A 155 -12.73 3.03 -8.21
CA ASP A 155 -14.10 2.59 -8.51
C ASP A 155 -14.26 1.85 -9.83
N ASN A 156 -13.92 2.45 -10.97
CA ASN A 156 -14.15 1.83 -12.28
C ASN A 156 -13.30 0.56 -12.48
N GLU A 157 -12.07 0.56 -11.98
CA GLU A 157 -11.17 -0.59 -12.03
C GLU A 157 -11.50 -1.65 -10.97
N GLN A 158 -12.29 -1.29 -9.94
CA GLN A 158 -12.70 -2.16 -8.83
C GLN A 158 -11.50 -2.73 -8.07
N ILE A 159 -10.50 -1.87 -7.81
CA ILE A 159 -9.25 -2.22 -7.16
C ILE A 159 -9.19 -1.63 -5.75
N LEU A 160 -8.82 -2.47 -4.78
CA LEU A 160 -8.54 -2.05 -3.42
C LEU A 160 -7.03 -2.02 -3.18
N PHE A 161 -6.47 -0.85 -2.94
CA PHE A 161 -5.13 -0.67 -2.39
C PHE A 161 -5.25 -0.76 -0.87
N SER A 162 -4.74 -1.83 -0.30
CA SER A 162 -5.06 -2.23 1.07
C SER A 162 -3.92 -2.00 2.07
N ASN A 163 -2.88 -1.28 1.67
CA ASN A 163 -1.69 -1.07 2.49
C ASN A 163 -1.21 -2.42 3.09
N ASP A 164 -0.99 -2.52 4.40
CA ASP A 164 -0.57 -3.75 5.07
C ASP A 164 -1.63 -4.85 5.07
N GLY A 165 -2.90 -4.48 4.94
CA GLY A 165 -3.97 -5.45 4.85
C GLY A 165 -3.76 -6.42 3.68
N PHE A 166 -3.93 -7.72 3.94
CA PHE A 166 -3.81 -8.80 2.95
C PHE A 166 -2.40 -9.00 2.36
N GLY A 167 -1.39 -8.37 2.97
CA GLY A 167 0.01 -8.47 2.57
C GLY A 167 0.69 -9.77 2.99
N GLN A 168 1.89 -9.97 2.49
CA GLN A 168 2.79 -11.07 2.85
C GLN A 168 4.26 -10.66 2.64
N HIS A 169 5.16 -11.14 3.52
CA HIS A 169 6.59 -11.01 3.29
C HIS A 169 7.07 -12.12 2.38
N LEU A 170 7.03 -11.84 1.08
CA LEU A 170 7.45 -12.76 0.02
C LEU A 170 8.05 -11.94 -1.13
N ALA A 171 9.37 -12.00 -1.29
CA ALA A 171 10.04 -11.54 -2.49
C ALA A 171 9.77 -12.52 -3.64
N SER A 172 9.44 -12.02 -4.82
CA SER A 172 9.14 -12.83 -5.99
C SER A 172 9.56 -12.10 -7.27
N GLU A 173 9.86 -12.85 -8.33
CA GLU A 173 9.97 -12.35 -9.69
C GLU A 173 8.59 -12.12 -10.32
N HIS A 174 7.54 -12.73 -9.75
CA HIS A 174 6.15 -12.58 -10.13
C HIS A 174 5.50 -11.45 -9.34
N LEU A 175 4.50 -10.82 -9.93
CA LEU A 175 3.75 -9.74 -9.29
C LEU A 175 2.42 -10.23 -8.68
N TYR A 176 1.90 -11.37 -9.15
CA TYR A 176 0.55 -11.84 -8.81
C TYR A 176 0.56 -13.15 -8.03
N ALA A 177 -0.41 -13.28 -7.14
CA ALA A 177 -0.59 -14.41 -6.26
C ALA A 177 -0.86 -15.74 -7.02
N ASP A 178 -1.54 -15.67 -8.15
CA ASP A 178 -1.87 -16.80 -9.01
C ASP A 178 -0.67 -17.35 -9.82
N GLU A 179 0.47 -16.68 -9.76
CA GLU A 179 1.69 -17.07 -10.49
C GLU A 179 2.69 -17.85 -9.61
N VAL A 180 2.37 -18.09 -8.34
CA VAL A 180 3.25 -18.77 -7.37
C VAL A 180 2.56 -19.94 -6.68
N ASP A 181 3.34 -20.74 -5.93
CA ASP A 181 2.80 -21.85 -5.14
C ASP A 181 1.91 -21.32 -3.99
N ASN A 182 0.66 -21.77 -3.98
CA ASN A 182 -0.33 -21.33 -3.00
C ASN A 182 0.04 -21.70 -1.55
N ALA A 183 0.67 -22.86 -1.32
CA ALA A 183 1.00 -23.29 0.04
C ALA A 183 2.05 -22.36 0.65
N ASP A 184 3.09 -22.02 -0.10
CA ASP A 184 4.10 -21.06 0.30
C ASP A 184 3.51 -19.67 0.54
N LEU A 185 2.69 -19.19 -0.41
CA LEU A 185 2.05 -17.88 -0.34
C LEU A 185 1.19 -17.73 0.91
N PHE A 186 0.30 -18.67 1.18
CA PHE A 186 -0.56 -18.62 2.36
C PHE A 186 0.19 -18.81 3.67
N ASN A 187 1.29 -19.59 3.68
CA ASN A 187 2.17 -19.68 4.84
C ASN A 187 2.84 -18.34 5.14
N GLN A 188 3.29 -17.59 4.11
CA GLN A 188 3.86 -16.26 4.31
C GLN A 188 2.78 -15.24 4.74
N ALA A 189 1.57 -15.31 4.16
CA ALA A 189 0.45 -14.46 4.55
C ALA A 189 0.02 -14.72 6.01
N LEU A 190 -0.06 -15.98 6.45
CA LEU A 190 -0.37 -16.32 7.83
C LEU A 190 0.72 -15.85 8.79
N THR A 191 1.99 -16.01 8.42
CA THR A 191 3.12 -15.54 9.23
C THR A 191 3.08 -14.02 9.37
N TYR A 192 2.83 -13.31 8.28
CA TYR A 192 2.67 -11.85 8.26
C TYR A 192 1.51 -11.41 9.17
N TYR A 193 0.33 -12.04 9.00
CA TYR A 193 -0.84 -11.77 9.84
C TYR A 193 -0.54 -12.00 11.33
N ALA A 194 0.08 -13.13 11.67
CA ALA A 194 0.40 -13.48 13.04
C ALA A 194 1.37 -12.49 13.69
N ASN A 195 2.33 -11.97 12.92
CA ASN A 195 3.34 -11.06 13.42
C ASN A 195 2.79 -9.65 13.68
N ILE A 196 1.98 -9.10 12.77
CA ILE A 196 1.62 -7.68 12.82
C ILE A 196 0.13 -7.39 13.04
N LEU A 197 -0.77 -8.30 12.69
CA LEU A 197 -2.21 -8.08 12.74
C LEU A 197 -2.94 -8.86 13.83
N ALA A 198 -2.43 -10.01 14.26
CA ALA A 198 -3.09 -10.86 15.24
C ALA A 198 -3.45 -10.15 16.56
N PRO A 199 -2.63 -9.24 17.12
CA PRO A 199 -3.00 -8.47 18.31
C PRO A 199 -4.26 -7.60 18.11
N PHE A 200 -4.58 -7.27 16.85
CA PHE A 200 -5.70 -6.42 16.42
C PHE A 200 -6.82 -7.22 15.73
N GLY A 201 -6.86 -8.55 15.83
CA GLY A 201 -7.77 -9.43 15.11
C GLY A 201 -9.24 -8.98 15.17
N PHE A 202 -9.73 -8.56 16.34
CA PHE A 202 -11.08 -7.99 16.47
C PHE A 202 -11.30 -6.75 15.56
N MET A 203 -10.32 -5.87 15.45
CA MET A 203 -10.39 -4.67 14.60
C MET A 203 -10.32 -5.05 13.12
N VAL A 204 -9.46 -6.02 12.76
CA VAL A 204 -9.36 -6.60 11.41
C VAL A 204 -10.73 -7.13 10.99
N LYS A 205 -11.35 -7.99 11.81
CA LYS A 205 -12.67 -8.57 11.54
C LYS A 205 -13.75 -7.51 11.33
N ASN A 206 -13.79 -6.51 12.21
CA ASN A 206 -14.76 -5.43 12.11
C ASN A 206 -14.56 -4.62 10.83
N LYS A 207 -13.32 -4.29 10.48
CA LYS A 207 -13.02 -3.52 9.27
C LYS A 207 -13.36 -4.30 8.00
N ILE A 208 -13.04 -5.59 7.94
CA ILE A 208 -13.44 -6.44 6.79
C ILE A 208 -14.98 -6.44 6.66
N ASN A 209 -15.70 -6.64 7.74
CA ASN A 209 -17.17 -6.62 7.71
C ASN A 209 -17.73 -5.25 7.29
N GLU A 210 -17.10 -4.15 7.72
CA GLU A 210 -17.45 -2.80 7.27
C GLU A 210 -17.31 -2.65 5.75
N ILE A 211 -16.15 -3.08 5.19
CA ILE A 211 -15.89 -3.02 3.75
C ILE A 211 -16.88 -3.91 2.98
N LEU A 212 -17.16 -5.12 3.46
CA LEU A 212 -18.16 -6.00 2.85
C LEU A 212 -19.56 -5.36 2.83
N ASN A 213 -19.93 -4.65 3.90
CA ASN A 213 -21.21 -3.93 3.98
C ASN A 213 -21.28 -2.70 3.07
N MET A 214 -20.13 -2.16 2.62
CA MET A 214 -20.10 -1.10 1.60
C MET A 214 -20.54 -1.62 0.21
N ASN A 215 -20.61 -2.94 0.03
CA ASN A 215 -20.96 -3.60 -1.23
C ASN A 215 -20.10 -3.12 -2.42
N LEU A 216 -18.86 -2.79 -2.17
CA LEU A 216 -17.90 -2.41 -3.21
C LEU A 216 -17.49 -3.66 -4.01
N PRO A 217 -17.67 -3.67 -5.34
CA PRO A 217 -17.12 -4.76 -6.15
C PRO A 217 -15.60 -4.69 -6.13
N ILE A 218 -14.91 -5.74 -5.67
CA ILE A 218 -13.45 -5.81 -5.62
C ILE A 218 -12.99 -6.95 -6.53
N LYS A 219 -12.33 -6.60 -7.62
CA LYS A 219 -11.73 -7.54 -8.57
C LYS A 219 -10.25 -7.82 -8.27
N MET A 220 -9.59 -6.87 -7.60
CA MET A 220 -8.16 -6.95 -7.30
C MET A 220 -7.88 -6.31 -5.95
N ILE A 221 -6.97 -6.92 -5.18
CA ILE A 221 -6.42 -6.33 -3.96
C ILE A 221 -4.92 -6.13 -4.17
N CYS A 222 -4.48 -4.89 -3.99
CA CYS A 222 -3.10 -4.44 -4.14
C CYS A 222 -2.51 -4.08 -2.77
N PRO A 223 -1.85 -5.02 -2.06
CA PRO A 223 -1.24 -4.75 -0.75
C PRO A 223 0.09 -4.01 -0.90
N SER A 224 0.59 -3.46 0.20
CA SER A 224 1.90 -2.81 0.24
C SER A 224 3.08 -3.78 0.35
N HIS A 225 2.83 -5.05 0.66
CA HIS A 225 3.85 -6.09 0.73
C HIS A 225 3.43 -7.35 -0.01
N GLY A 226 4.37 -7.97 -0.72
CA GLY A 226 4.19 -9.23 -1.44
C GLY A 226 3.39 -9.08 -2.72
N LEU A 227 2.59 -10.08 -3.01
CA LEU A 227 1.92 -10.26 -4.30
C LEU A 227 0.50 -9.70 -4.31
N ILE A 228 0.07 -9.29 -5.49
CA ILE A 228 -1.25 -8.75 -5.79
C ILE A 228 -2.24 -9.92 -5.97
N TRP A 229 -3.41 -9.81 -5.35
CA TRP A 229 -4.51 -10.75 -5.48
C TRP A 229 -5.45 -10.32 -6.61
N ARG A 230 -5.34 -10.93 -7.80
CA ARG A 230 -6.20 -10.63 -8.97
C ARG A 230 -7.18 -11.76 -9.27
N GLU A 231 -6.76 -13.01 -9.20
CA GLU A 231 -7.65 -14.15 -9.32
C GLU A 231 -8.24 -14.51 -7.95
N ASN A 232 -9.56 -14.46 -7.84
CA ASN A 232 -10.28 -14.77 -6.60
C ASN A 232 -9.72 -14.03 -5.36
N PRO A 233 -9.75 -12.69 -5.30
CA PRO A 233 -9.22 -11.93 -4.16
C PRO A 233 -9.97 -12.22 -2.85
N THR A 234 -11.18 -12.81 -2.90
CA THR A 234 -11.94 -13.20 -1.71
C THR A 234 -11.25 -14.28 -0.89
N GLN A 235 -10.39 -15.10 -1.49
CA GLN A 235 -9.67 -16.17 -0.78
C GLN A 235 -8.81 -15.63 0.38
N ILE A 236 -8.12 -14.51 0.20
CA ILE A 236 -7.34 -13.92 1.30
C ILE A 236 -8.23 -13.21 2.33
N VAL A 237 -9.34 -12.63 1.89
CA VAL A 237 -10.33 -12.02 2.80
C VAL A 237 -10.93 -13.08 3.72
N GLU A 238 -11.30 -14.24 3.18
CA GLU A 238 -11.81 -15.38 3.96
C GLU A 238 -10.77 -15.87 4.96
N LYS A 239 -9.50 -15.95 4.57
CA LYS A 239 -8.41 -16.33 5.48
C LYS A 239 -8.21 -15.32 6.61
N TYR A 240 -8.27 -14.05 6.32
CA TYR A 240 -8.19 -13.02 7.36
C TYR A 240 -9.37 -13.10 8.35
N LEU A 241 -10.59 -13.40 7.87
CA LEU A 241 -11.74 -13.64 8.74
C LEU A 241 -11.61 -14.92 9.59
N GLU A 242 -10.95 -15.96 9.05
CA GLU A 242 -10.63 -17.19 9.78
C GLU A 242 -9.59 -16.95 10.89
N TRP A 243 -8.57 -16.11 10.61
CA TRP A 243 -7.47 -15.83 11.54
C TRP A 243 -7.82 -14.77 12.61
N ALA A 244 -8.82 -13.94 12.35
CA ALA A 244 -9.29 -12.89 13.24
C ALA A 244 -10.30 -13.43 14.28
#